data_c15c5900ae692a7131097d8a65a970c4
#
_entry.id   c15c5900ae692a7131097d8a65a970c4
#
_cell.length_a   1.000
_cell.length_b   1.000
_cell.length_c   1.000
_cell.angle_alpha   90.00
_cell.angle_beta   90.00
_cell.angle_gamma   90.00
#
_symmetry.space_group_name_H-M   'P 1'
#
loop_
_entity.id
_entity.type
_entity.pdbx_description
1 polymer ?
#
loop_
_entity_poly.entity_id
_entity_poly.type
_entity_poly.pdbx_seq_one_letter_code
_entity_poly.pdbx_strand_id
1 'polypeptide(L)'
;MENRTSDLLNRLSESATIAMARMARELKASGVDVISLSLGEPDFDTPAVLKQAGIDAINANETHYTPVPGTPRIREAISKKFKRDNGLDYAPDQIVVSTGAKQSLANVVLSLVNPGDEVILPAPYWVSYEEIVKVAGGVPVIIPTTIDADYKINPEALEAAINEKTRLVIYSSP
;
A
#
# COMPACT_ATOMS: atom_id res chain seq x y z
N MET A 1 28.68 11.60 -14.58
CA MET A 1 27.40 12.06 -15.18
C MET A 1 26.68 12.88 -14.12
N GLU A 2 26.29 14.10 -14.43
CA GLU A 2 25.48 14.91 -13.52
C GLU A 2 24.18 14.14 -13.20
N ASN A 3 23.80 14.11 -11.91
CA ASN A 3 22.54 13.53 -11.48
C ASN A 3 21.38 14.34 -12.08
N ARG A 4 20.62 13.74 -13.01
CA ARG A 4 19.50 14.40 -13.71
C ARG A 4 18.14 14.08 -13.09
N THR A 5 18.12 13.36 -11.96
CA THR A 5 16.88 13.06 -11.25
C THR A 5 16.46 14.25 -10.38
N SER A 6 15.15 14.37 -10.15
CA SER A 6 14.63 15.43 -9.28
C SER A 6 15.07 15.24 -7.83
N ASP A 7 15.10 16.34 -7.06
CA ASP A 7 15.40 16.29 -5.63
C ASP A 7 14.42 15.37 -4.86
N LEU A 8 13.18 15.26 -5.34
CA LEU A 8 12.21 14.35 -4.78
C LEU A 8 12.70 12.89 -4.90
N LEU A 9 13.11 12.46 -6.09
CA LEU A 9 13.61 11.09 -6.30
C LEU A 9 14.92 10.83 -5.56
N ASN A 10 15.75 11.84 -5.40
CA ASN A 10 17.03 11.72 -4.67
C ASN A 10 16.83 11.53 -3.14
N ARG A 11 15.64 11.86 -2.62
CA ARG A 11 15.27 11.65 -1.21
C ARG A 11 14.66 10.29 -0.93
N LEU A 12 14.25 9.56 -1.98
CA LEU A 12 13.64 8.23 -1.83
C LEU A 12 14.71 7.15 -1.70
N SER A 13 14.42 6.14 -0.89
CA SER A 13 15.25 4.96 -0.73
C SER A 13 14.83 3.86 -1.70
N GLU A 14 15.79 3.06 -2.18
CA GLU A 14 15.46 1.83 -2.91
C GLU A 14 14.63 0.92 -2.00
N SER A 15 13.56 0.32 -2.56
CA SER A 15 12.73 -0.61 -1.79
C SER A 15 13.56 -1.80 -1.28
N ALA A 16 13.68 -1.93 0.04
CA ALA A 16 14.38 -3.04 0.68
C ALA A 16 13.83 -4.40 0.24
N THR A 17 12.51 -4.53 0.03
CA THR A 17 11.86 -5.76 -0.47
C THR A 17 12.36 -6.13 -1.86
N ILE A 18 12.49 -5.15 -2.77
CA ILE A 18 12.97 -5.38 -4.14
C ILE A 18 14.46 -5.73 -4.12
N ALA A 19 15.26 -5.04 -3.32
CA ALA A 19 16.69 -5.31 -3.18
C ALA A 19 16.94 -6.73 -2.63
N MET A 20 16.20 -7.15 -1.61
CA MET A 20 16.28 -8.51 -1.05
C MET A 20 15.82 -9.56 -2.04
N ALA A 21 14.74 -9.33 -2.80
CA ALA A 21 14.27 -10.26 -3.82
C ALA A 21 15.29 -10.41 -4.97
N ARG A 22 15.96 -9.32 -5.35
CA ARG A 22 17.08 -9.36 -6.32
C ARG A 22 18.22 -10.21 -5.79
N MET A 23 18.70 -9.94 -4.58
CA MET A 23 19.78 -10.69 -3.94
C MET A 23 19.46 -12.19 -3.84
N ALA A 24 18.23 -12.55 -3.44
CA ALA A 24 17.81 -13.95 -3.38
C ALA A 24 17.86 -14.64 -4.75
N ARG A 25 17.46 -13.96 -5.82
CA ARG A 25 17.56 -14.49 -7.19
C ARG A 25 19.00 -14.67 -7.63
N GLU A 26 19.87 -13.71 -7.36
CA GLU A 26 21.29 -13.76 -7.71
C GLU A 26 22.00 -14.92 -6.99
N LEU A 27 21.75 -15.09 -5.70
CA LEU A 27 22.28 -16.22 -4.92
C LEU A 27 21.79 -17.58 -5.45
N LYS A 28 20.50 -17.72 -5.75
CA LYS A 28 19.96 -18.94 -6.37
C LYS A 28 20.61 -19.23 -7.73
N ALA A 29 20.82 -18.21 -8.55
CA ALA A 29 21.47 -18.35 -9.85
C ALA A 29 22.94 -18.77 -9.72
N SER A 30 23.61 -18.44 -8.62
CA SER A 30 24.97 -18.90 -8.30
C SER A 30 25.03 -20.28 -7.66
N GLY A 31 23.89 -21.00 -7.53
CA GLY A 31 23.82 -22.35 -7.00
C GLY A 31 23.66 -22.44 -5.48
N VAL A 32 23.43 -21.33 -4.80
CA VAL A 32 23.16 -21.32 -3.35
C VAL A 32 21.71 -21.73 -3.11
N ASP A 33 21.48 -22.65 -2.17
CA ASP A 33 20.13 -23.00 -1.71
C ASP A 33 19.60 -21.89 -0.78
N VAL A 34 18.66 -21.10 -1.30
CA VAL A 34 18.11 -19.93 -0.60
C VAL A 34 16.62 -20.12 -0.35
N ILE A 35 16.23 -20.04 0.92
CA ILE A 35 14.84 -19.88 1.34
C ILE A 35 14.51 -18.38 1.32
N SER A 36 13.67 -17.96 0.36
CA SER A 36 13.32 -16.55 0.19
C SER A 36 12.03 -16.21 0.96
N LEU A 37 12.15 -15.31 1.94
CA LEU A 37 11.03 -14.77 2.71
C LEU A 37 10.84 -13.26 2.45
N SER A 38 11.41 -12.74 1.36
CA SER A 38 11.47 -11.30 1.07
C SER A 38 10.23 -10.75 0.38
N LEU A 39 9.46 -11.60 -0.31
CA LEU A 39 8.27 -11.18 -1.06
C LEU A 39 7.07 -11.99 -0.58
N GLY A 40 6.01 -11.30 -0.15
CA GLY A 40 4.74 -11.92 0.20
C GLY A 40 3.86 -12.05 -1.04
N GLU A 41 3.72 -13.27 -1.54
CA GLU A 41 2.86 -13.60 -2.68
C GLU A 41 2.07 -14.87 -2.35
N PRO A 42 0.76 -14.93 -2.65
CA PRO A 42 0.00 -16.18 -2.51
C PRO A 42 0.64 -17.28 -3.36
N ASP A 43 0.78 -18.47 -2.79
CA ASP A 43 1.34 -19.65 -3.48
C ASP A 43 0.29 -20.42 -4.30
N PHE A 44 -0.99 -20.07 -4.15
CA PHE A 44 -2.08 -20.60 -4.95
C PHE A 44 -2.26 -19.83 -6.27
N ASP A 45 -2.54 -20.56 -7.33
CA ASP A 45 -2.99 -19.98 -8.58
C ASP A 45 -4.30 -19.21 -8.41
N THR A 46 -4.52 -18.20 -9.27
CA THR A 46 -5.81 -17.51 -9.35
C THR A 46 -6.93 -18.52 -9.62
N PRO A 47 -8.01 -18.52 -8.82
CA PRO A 47 -9.13 -19.45 -9.00
C PRO A 47 -9.70 -19.43 -10.41
N ALA A 48 -10.08 -20.61 -10.95
CA ALA A 48 -10.53 -20.76 -12.32
C ALA A 48 -11.71 -19.85 -12.68
N VAL A 49 -12.65 -19.65 -11.75
CA VAL A 49 -13.80 -18.75 -11.96
C VAL A 49 -13.38 -17.30 -12.18
N LEU A 50 -12.32 -16.85 -11.52
CA LEU A 50 -11.80 -15.48 -11.70
C LEU A 50 -11.02 -15.34 -13.02
N LYS A 51 -10.24 -16.37 -13.38
CA LYS A 51 -9.56 -16.41 -14.68
C LYS A 51 -10.59 -16.36 -15.82
N GLN A 52 -11.66 -17.17 -15.73
CA GLN A 52 -12.71 -17.20 -16.75
C GLN A 52 -13.42 -15.86 -16.86
N ALA A 53 -13.79 -15.22 -15.75
CA ALA A 53 -14.41 -13.90 -15.78
C ALA A 53 -13.54 -12.84 -16.48
N GLY A 54 -12.22 -12.90 -16.31
CA GLY A 54 -11.28 -12.03 -17.03
C GLY A 54 -11.25 -12.31 -18.53
N ILE A 55 -11.24 -13.59 -18.93
CA ILE A 55 -11.30 -14.02 -20.34
C ILE A 55 -12.61 -13.55 -20.99
N ASP A 56 -13.74 -13.73 -20.30
CA ASP A 56 -15.05 -13.33 -20.77
C ASP A 56 -15.14 -11.80 -20.97
N ALA A 57 -14.59 -11.03 -20.04
CA ALA A 57 -14.54 -9.57 -20.15
C ALA A 57 -13.71 -9.11 -21.38
N ILE A 58 -12.56 -9.75 -21.63
CA ILE A 58 -11.75 -9.46 -22.83
C ILE A 58 -12.53 -9.79 -24.10
N ASN A 59 -13.16 -10.97 -24.15
CA ASN A 59 -13.97 -11.40 -25.31
C ASN A 59 -15.20 -10.51 -25.53
N ALA A 60 -15.75 -9.92 -24.45
CA ALA A 60 -16.83 -8.94 -24.52
C ALA A 60 -16.36 -7.52 -24.90
N ASN A 61 -15.07 -7.35 -25.21
CA ASN A 61 -14.47 -6.06 -25.51
C ASN A 61 -14.59 -5.02 -24.36
N GLU A 62 -14.62 -5.47 -23.10
CA GLU A 62 -14.51 -4.59 -21.92
C GLU A 62 -13.07 -4.07 -21.77
N THR A 63 -12.51 -3.48 -22.84
CA THR A 63 -11.09 -3.08 -22.97
C THR A 63 -10.93 -1.58 -23.20
N HIS A 64 -12.00 -0.80 -23.06
CA HIS A 64 -12.00 0.64 -23.22
C HIS A 64 -11.78 1.36 -21.89
N TYR A 65 -11.53 2.68 -21.94
CA TYR A 65 -11.42 3.50 -20.76
C TYR A 65 -12.66 3.41 -19.87
N THR A 66 -12.43 3.24 -18.58
CA THR A 66 -13.50 3.25 -17.57
C THR A 66 -13.65 4.64 -16.95
N PRO A 67 -14.78 4.94 -16.27
CA PRO A 67 -14.87 6.11 -15.40
C PRO A 67 -13.74 6.12 -14.38
N VAL A 68 -13.22 7.32 -14.01
CA VAL A 68 -12.09 7.49 -13.09
C VAL A 68 -12.27 6.72 -11.76
N PRO A 69 -13.45 6.76 -11.09
CA PRO A 69 -13.62 6.02 -9.84
C PRO A 69 -13.91 4.51 -10.03
N GLY A 70 -13.89 4.01 -11.25
CA GLY A 70 -14.28 2.64 -11.59
C GLY A 70 -15.73 2.56 -12.13
N THR A 71 -16.06 1.42 -12.77
CA THR A 71 -17.39 1.21 -13.32
C THR A 71 -18.45 1.13 -12.22
N PRO A 72 -19.72 1.53 -12.49
CA PRO A 72 -20.81 1.38 -11.54
C PRO A 72 -20.93 -0.05 -10.99
N ARG A 73 -20.82 -1.04 -11.88
CA ARG A 73 -20.92 -2.47 -11.53
C ARG A 73 -19.91 -2.90 -10.46
N ILE A 74 -18.63 -2.51 -10.58
CA ILE A 74 -17.63 -2.88 -9.59
C ILE A 74 -17.83 -2.13 -8.26
N ARG A 75 -18.20 -0.85 -8.30
CA ARG A 75 -18.45 -0.05 -7.11
C ARG A 75 -19.65 -0.56 -6.31
N GLU A 76 -20.73 -0.96 -6.98
CA GLU A 76 -21.88 -1.62 -6.36
C GLU A 76 -21.51 -2.97 -5.73
N ALA A 77 -20.69 -3.77 -6.42
CA ALA A 77 -20.21 -5.04 -5.89
C ALA A 77 -19.36 -4.85 -4.62
N ILE A 78 -18.49 -3.83 -4.60
CA ILE A 78 -17.68 -3.48 -3.43
C ILE A 78 -18.57 -2.99 -2.28
N SER A 79 -19.53 -2.12 -2.54
CA SER A 79 -20.50 -1.65 -1.54
C SER A 79 -21.23 -2.81 -0.88
N LYS A 80 -21.77 -3.74 -1.68
CA LYS A 80 -22.42 -4.96 -1.19
C LYS A 80 -21.48 -5.85 -0.36
N LYS A 81 -20.24 -6.00 -0.81
CA LYS A 81 -19.21 -6.77 -0.08
C LYS A 81 -18.89 -6.13 1.26
N PHE A 82 -18.69 -4.83 1.32
CA PHE A 82 -18.42 -4.10 2.57
C PHE A 82 -19.56 -4.28 3.58
N LYS A 83 -20.81 -4.19 3.12
CA LYS A 83 -21.97 -4.39 3.99
C LYS A 83 -22.06 -5.84 4.49
N ARG A 84 -21.89 -6.82 3.61
CA ARG A 84 -22.00 -8.25 3.93
C ARG A 84 -20.89 -8.74 4.85
N ASP A 85 -19.64 -8.40 4.56
CA ASP A 85 -18.48 -9.03 5.19
C ASP A 85 -17.90 -8.19 6.34
N ASN A 86 -18.07 -6.88 6.30
CA ASN A 86 -17.45 -5.94 7.23
C ASN A 86 -18.46 -5.13 8.06
N GLY A 87 -19.76 -5.21 7.74
CA GLY A 87 -20.79 -4.40 8.41
C GLY A 87 -20.69 -2.89 8.08
N LEU A 88 -19.94 -2.52 7.04
CA LEU A 88 -19.74 -1.14 6.63
C LEU A 88 -20.76 -0.75 5.54
N ASP A 89 -21.41 0.40 5.71
CA ASP A 89 -22.42 0.90 4.79
C ASP A 89 -21.86 2.12 4.04
N TYR A 90 -21.31 1.88 2.85
CA TYR A 90 -20.82 2.90 1.93
C TYR A 90 -21.58 2.83 0.63
N ALA A 91 -22.10 3.97 0.16
CA ALA A 91 -22.74 4.08 -1.14
C ALA A 91 -21.71 3.95 -2.29
N PRO A 92 -22.11 3.49 -3.49
CA PRO A 92 -21.18 3.32 -4.61
C PRO A 92 -20.45 4.59 -5.05
N ASP A 93 -21.01 5.78 -4.80
CA ASP A 93 -20.38 7.07 -5.09
C ASP A 93 -19.28 7.45 -4.09
N GLN A 94 -19.22 6.78 -2.95
CA GLN A 94 -18.15 6.92 -1.95
C GLN A 94 -16.97 5.95 -2.18
N ILE A 95 -17.00 5.19 -3.28
CA ILE A 95 -16.00 4.17 -3.59
C ILE A 95 -15.19 4.56 -4.81
N VAL A 96 -13.86 4.51 -4.67
CA VAL A 96 -12.90 4.66 -5.76
C VAL A 96 -12.11 3.37 -5.88
N VAL A 97 -12.03 2.84 -7.09
CA VAL A 97 -11.27 1.63 -7.41
C VAL A 97 -9.89 2.02 -7.91
N SER A 98 -8.87 1.42 -7.31
CA SER A 98 -7.47 1.69 -7.62
C SER A 98 -6.76 0.44 -8.15
N THR A 99 -5.65 0.63 -8.86
CA THR A 99 -4.78 -0.46 -9.32
C THR A 99 -3.93 -0.97 -8.14
N GLY A 100 -4.57 -1.68 -7.22
CA GLY A 100 -3.98 -2.21 -6.01
C GLY A 100 -3.95 -1.24 -4.83
N ALA A 101 -3.78 -1.79 -3.61
CA ALA A 101 -3.81 -1.04 -2.37
C ALA A 101 -2.72 0.04 -2.27
N LYS A 102 -1.56 -0.18 -2.90
CA LYS A 102 -0.48 0.82 -2.93
C LYS A 102 -0.92 2.12 -3.60
N GLN A 103 -1.67 2.04 -4.72
CA GLN A 103 -2.21 3.22 -5.37
C GLN A 103 -3.26 3.91 -4.50
N SER A 104 -4.12 3.15 -3.81
CA SER A 104 -5.10 3.73 -2.88
C SER A 104 -4.43 4.51 -1.77
N LEU A 105 -3.38 3.93 -1.15
CA LEU A 105 -2.58 4.60 -0.12
C LEU A 105 -1.91 5.87 -0.65
N ALA A 106 -1.28 5.80 -1.81
CA ALA A 106 -0.66 6.96 -2.44
C ALA A 106 -1.68 8.07 -2.72
N ASN A 107 -2.85 7.72 -3.26
CA ASN A 107 -3.93 8.67 -3.51
C ASN A 107 -4.41 9.36 -2.22
N VAL A 108 -4.60 8.59 -1.14
CA VAL A 108 -5.02 9.15 0.16
C VAL A 108 -3.97 10.09 0.71
N VAL A 109 -2.70 9.66 0.76
CA VAL A 109 -1.60 10.47 1.29
C VAL A 109 -1.43 11.75 0.47
N LEU A 110 -1.37 11.65 -0.88
CA LEU A 110 -1.24 12.81 -1.77
C LEU A 110 -2.44 13.78 -1.69
N SER A 111 -3.62 13.29 -1.28
CA SER A 111 -4.81 14.13 -1.15
C SER A 111 -4.89 14.88 0.18
N LEU A 112 -4.22 14.38 1.23
CA LEU A 112 -4.37 14.88 2.59
C LEU A 112 -3.11 15.53 3.17
N VAL A 113 -1.93 15.20 2.65
CA VAL A 113 -0.63 15.60 3.20
C VAL A 113 -0.01 16.68 2.34
N ASN A 114 0.30 17.81 2.95
CA ASN A 114 1.09 18.90 2.36
C ASN A 114 2.57 18.77 2.74
N PRO A 115 3.48 19.44 2.04
CA PRO A 115 4.87 19.50 2.44
C PRO A 115 5.04 20.00 3.88
N GLY A 116 5.71 19.20 4.72
CA GLY A 116 5.95 19.48 6.13
C GLY A 116 4.86 18.97 7.10
N ASP A 117 3.73 18.47 6.61
CA ASP A 117 2.75 17.75 7.43
C ASP A 117 3.35 16.41 7.92
N GLU A 118 2.94 15.99 9.10
CA GLU A 118 3.44 14.78 9.74
C GLU A 118 2.46 13.60 9.60
N VAL A 119 3.05 12.41 9.32
CA VAL A 119 2.31 11.15 9.25
C VAL A 119 2.92 10.15 10.21
N ILE A 120 2.14 9.70 11.18
CA ILE A 120 2.59 8.76 12.20
C ILE A 120 2.56 7.33 11.63
N LEU A 121 3.69 6.63 11.80
CA LEU A 121 3.91 5.25 11.33
C LEU A 121 4.37 4.39 12.51
N PRO A 122 3.48 3.64 13.16
CA PRO A 122 3.89 2.65 14.15
C PRO A 122 4.68 1.51 13.49
N ALA A 123 5.87 1.25 13.99
CA ALA A 123 6.75 0.19 13.48
C ALA A 123 6.49 -1.14 14.24
N PRO A 124 6.59 -2.31 13.57
CA PRO A 124 6.98 -2.49 12.17
C PRO A 124 5.85 -2.11 11.18
N TYR A 125 6.22 -1.56 10.04
CA TYR A 125 5.29 -1.17 9.00
C TYR A 125 5.83 -1.58 7.62
N TRP A 126 4.95 -1.60 6.62
CA TRP A 126 5.36 -1.86 5.25
C TRP A 126 6.21 -0.71 4.70
N VAL A 127 7.40 -1.05 4.20
CA VAL A 127 8.42 -0.09 3.73
C VAL A 127 7.90 1.00 2.80
N SER A 128 6.83 0.73 2.03
CA SER A 128 6.25 1.73 1.12
C SER A 128 5.52 2.87 1.83
N TYR A 129 5.11 2.73 3.08
CA TYR A 129 4.37 3.80 3.77
C TYR A 129 5.23 5.04 3.93
N GLU A 130 6.45 4.88 4.43
CA GLU A 130 7.40 5.96 4.61
C GLU A 130 7.72 6.67 3.29
N GLU A 131 7.99 5.89 2.24
CA GLU A 131 8.33 6.46 0.93
C GLU A 131 7.15 7.20 0.29
N ILE A 132 5.90 6.72 0.43
CA ILE A 132 4.70 7.42 -0.04
C ILE A 132 4.54 8.77 0.68
N VAL A 133 4.79 8.81 1.99
CA VAL A 133 4.75 10.07 2.77
C VAL A 133 5.79 11.06 2.26
N LYS A 134 7.02 10.59 2.01
CA LYS A 134 8.10 11.43 1.44
C LYS A 134 7.76 11.93 0.04
N VAL A 135 7.10 11.14 -0.79
CA VAL A 135 6.63 11.56 -2.12
C VAL A 135 5.65 12.72 -2.03
N ALA A 136 4.77 12.72 -1.04
CA ALA A 136 3.86 13.84 -0.78
C ALA A 136 4.56 15.08 -0.17
N GLY A 137 5.86 14.98 0.18
CA GLY A 137 6.58 16.02 0.91
C GLY A 137 6.33 16.01 2.42
N GLY A 138 5.59 15.03 2.92
CA GLY A 138 5.32 14.85 4.34
C GLY A 138 6.53 14.34 5.12
N VAL A 139 6.44 14.39 6.43
CA VAL A 139 7.46 13.93 7.38
C VAL A 139 6.95 12.68 8.08
N PRO A 140 7.57 11.50 7.88
CA PRO A 140 7.20 10.30 8.61
C PRO A 140 7.66 10.39 10.07
N VAL A 141 6.74 10.19 11.01
CA VAL A 141 6.98 10.13 12.45
C VAL A 141 6.86 8.69 12.92
N ILE A 142 7.98 8.05 13.24
CA ILE A 142 8.03 6.63 13.56
C ILE A 142 7.80 6.43 15.06
N ILE A 143 6.79 5.62 15.43
CA ILE A 143 6.61 5.15 16.81
C ILE A 143 7.12 3.72 16.88
N PRO A 144 8.21 3.46 17.64
CA PRO A 144 8.71 2.11 17.82
C PRO A 144 7.73 1.29 18.66
N THR A 145 7.51 0.03 18.28
CA THR A 145 6.84 -0.97 19.10
C THR A 145 7.77 -2.17 19.34
N THR A 146 7.49 -3.00 20.32
CA THR A 146 8.36 -4.11 20.73
C THR A 146 7.59 -5.43 20.75
N ILE A 147 8.33 -6.52 20.67
CA ILE A 147 7.76 -7.87 20.81
C ILE A 147 7.13 -8.08 22.19
N ASP A 148 7.67 -7.48 23.24
CA ASP A 148 7.11 -7.59 24.59
C ASP A 148 5.73 -6.91 24.72
N ALA A 149 5.44 -5.97 23.83
CA ALA A 149 4.14 -5.32 23.70
C ALA A 149 3.26 -5.94 22.61
N ASP A 150 3.56 -7.14 22.12
CA ASP A 150 2.87 -7.76 20.95
C ASP A 150 2.81 -6.83 19.73
N TYR A 151 3.79 -5.97 19.53
CA TYR A 151 3.81 -4.92 18.51
C TYR A 151 2.59 -3.99 18.54
N LYS A 152 1.94 -3.88 19.70
CA LYS A 152 0.81 -2.94 19.88
C LYS A 152 1.32 -1.53 20.11
N ILE A 153 0.58 -0.57 19.59
CA ILE A 153 0.86 0.86 19.76
C ILE A 153 0.58 1.20 21.23
N ASN A 154 1.55 1.84 21.90
CA ASN A 154 1.33 2.43 23.20
C ASN A 154 0.53 3.73 23.06
N PRO A 155 -0.65 3.87 23.71
CA PRO A 155 -1.49 5.07 23.60
C PRO A 155 -0.76 6.36 24.00
N GLU A 156 0.05 6.31 25.04
CA GLU A 156 0.79 7.48 25.54
C GLU A 156 1.87 7.92 24.52
N ALA A 157 2.53 6.95 23.86
CA ALA A 157 3.49 7.25 22.79
C ALA A 157 2.79 7.84 21.56
N LEU A 158 1.59 7.36 21.23
CA LEU A 158 0.79 7.92 20.15
C LEU A 158 0.36 9.35 20.48
N GLU A 159 -0.16 9.58 21.67
CA GLU A 159 -0.58 10.93 22.13
C GLU A 159 0.58 11.92 22.12
N ALA A 160 1.73 11.50 22.59
CA ALA A 160 2.97 12.32 22.58
C ALA A 160 3.47 12.66 21.18
N ALA A 161 3.16 11.82 20.16
CA ALA A 161 3.55 12.06 18.78
C ALA A 161 2.57 12.96 18.03
N ILE A 162 1.34 13.16 18.53
CA ILE A 162 0.33 14.00 17.89
C ILE A 162 0.60 15.48 18.20
N ASN A 163 0.62 16.29 17.13
CA ASN A 163 0.75 17.75 17.22
C ASN A 163 -0.01 18.43 16.07
N GLU A 164 0.09 19.76 15.97
CA GLU A 164 -0.63 20.55 14.97
C GLU A 164 -0.31 20.20 13.51
N LYS A 165 0.85 19.57 13.26
CA LYS A 165 1.27 19.11 11.92
C LYS A 165 0.79 17.71 11.59
N THR A 166 0.30 16.95 12.56
CA THR A 166 -0.14 15.58 12.36
C THR A 166 -1.38 15.54 11.47
N ARG A 167 -1.32 14.80 10.36
CA ARG A 167 -2.41 14.64 9.39
C ARG A 167 -2.98 13.23 9.33
N LEU A 168 -2.13 12.24 9.45
CA LEU A 168 -2.50 10.83 9.29
C LEU A 168 -1.78 9.96 10.32
N VAL A 169 -2.42 8.83 10.62
CA VAL A 169 -1.77 7.65 11.21
C VAL A 169 -1.98 6.50 10.23
N ILE A 170 -0.89 5.85 9.82
CA ILE A 170 -0.95 4.68 8.92
C ILE A 170 -0.32 3.50 9.65
N TYR A 171 -1.05 2.41 9.78
CA TYR A 171 -0.57 1.20 10.44
C TYR A 171 -1.07 -0.05 9.71
N SER A 172 -0.34 -1.15 9.88
CA SER A 172 -0.78 -2.47 9.44
C SER A 172 -1.55 -3.16 10.58
N SER A 173 -2.63 -3.81 10.21
CA SER A 173 -3.36 -4.70 11.12
C SER A 173 -3.32 -6.09 10.49
N PRO A 174 -2.48 -7.01 11.01
CA PRO A 174 -2.34 -8.37 10.51
C PRO A 174 -3.57 -9.23 10.78
#